data_3696b120bf78c22737baa6186f45c8ee
#
_entry.id   3696b120bf78c22737baa6186f45c8ee
#
_cell.length_a   1.000
_cell.length_b   1.000
_cell.length_c   1.000
_cell.angle_alpha   90.00
_cell.angle_beta   90.00
_cell.angle_gamma   90.00
#
_symmetry.space_group_name_H-M   'P 1'
#
loop_
_entity.id
_entity.type
_entity.pdbx_description
1 polymer ?
#
loop_
_entity_poly.entity_id
_entity_poly.type
_entity_poly.pdbx_seq_one_letter_code
_entity_poly.pdbx_strand_id
1 'polypeptide(L)'
;GTKIYEERHPVDNSFFMSQDGWMVGINTNSEDYNNGSYFGWRNRLAAGEVNYTSAGTGTMTAIPDYQLESTLYFGMPMEGTNSRTTLFSGLGGRYLLNASGLKLSSTGHSGYDRESRYVYLPIGINFESGAWEFRGEYLHFLYGQQTSYISQVSSNYKDITNDQEDGSGMKLTAKYYSDKNFGYEIYMDYWDIADSKLDVTGNFMEPRNTTSETG
;
A
#
# COMPACT_ATOMS: atom_id res chain seq x y z
N GLY A 1 -0.73 3.06 -13.28
CA GLY A 1 -1.47 1.99 -12.61
C GLY A 1 -2.80 2.44 -12.06
N THR A 2 -3.54 1.52 -11.48
CA THR A 2 -4.81 1.77 -10.80
C THR A 2 -4.70 1.44 -9.32
N LYS A 3 -5.52 2.12 -8.51
CA LYS A 3 -5.67 1.87 -7.08
C LYS A 3 -7.16 1.73 -6.75
N ILE A 4 -7.48 0.73 -5.94
CA ILE A 4 -8.80 0.53 -5.34
C ILE A 4 -8.58 0.35 -3.84
N TYR A 5 -9.27 1.16 -3.05
CA TYR A 5 -9.30 1.08 -1.59
C TYR A 5 -10.75 0.90 -1.14
N GLU A 6 -11.01 -0.04 -0.24
CA GLU A 6 -12.34 -0.30 0.30
C GLU A 6 -12.30 -0.43 1.82
N GLU A 7 -13.33 0.07 2.48
CA GLU A 7 -13.60 -0.16 3.89
C GLU A 7 -14.89 -0.94 4.09
N ARG A 8 -14.87 -1.81 5.09
CA ARG A 8 -15.99 -2.65 5.49
C ARG A 8 -16.44 -2.32 6.90
N HIS A 9 -17.74 -2.31 7.11
CA HIS A 9 -18.31 -2.04 8.43
C HIS A 9 -17.91 -3.13 9.44
N PRO A 10 -17.35 -2.77 10.62
CA PRO A 10 -16.76 -3.76 11.53
C PRO A 10 -17.77 -4.75 12.13
N VAL A 11 -19.06 -4.40 12.18
CA VAL A 11 -20.10 -5.24 12.81
C VAL A 11 -20.61 -6.34 11.87
N ASP A 12 -20.87 -6.02 10.61
CA ASP A 12 -21.57 -6.91 9.67
C ASP A 12 -20.81 -7.13 8.35
N ASN A 13 -19.59 -6.56 8.24
CA ASN A 13 -18.75 -6.62 7.04
C ASN A 13 -19.42 -6.06 5.77
N SER A 14 -20.48 -5.25 5.92
CA SER A 14 -21.11 -4.58 4.80
C SER A 14 -20.20 -3.50 4.20
N PHE A 15 -20.48 -3.13 2.97
CA PHE A 15 -19.76 -2.04 2.29
C PHE A 15 -19.94 -0.73 3.05
N PHE A 16 -18.84 -0.06 3.40
CA PHE A 16 -18.82 1.22 4.06
C PHE A 16 -18.45 2.34 3.09
N MET A 17 -17.29 2.23 2.45
CA MET A 17 -16.85 3.19 1.44
C MET A 17 -15.80 2.59 0.51
N SER A 18 -15.62 3.20 -0.65
CA SER A 18 -14.52 2.91 -1.56
C SER A 18 -13.88 4.17 -2.12
N GLN A 19 -12.62 4.01 -2.54
CA GLN A 19 -11.90 4.97 -3.34
C GLN A 19 -11.26 4.23 -4.49
N ASP A 20 -11.45 4.72 -5.70
CA ASP A 20 -10.84 4.15 -6.91
C ASP A 20 -10.28 5.24 -7.81
N GLY A 21 -9.16 4.95 -8.44
CA GLY A 21 -8.53 5.92 -9.31
C GLY A 21 -7.24 5.43 -9.96
N TRP A 22 -6.52 6.35 -10.54
CA TRP A 22 -5.26 6.11 -11.22
C TRP A 22 -4.08 6.71 -10.47
N MET A 23 -2.93 6.05 -10.59
CA MET A 23 -1.68 6.47 -9.98
C MET A 23 -0.55 6.47 -11.01
N VAL A 24 0.30 7.47 -10.94
CA VAL A 24 1.58 7.53 -11.66
C VAL A 24 2.68 7.49 -10.62
N GLY A 25 3.69 6.68 -10.86
CA GLY A 25 4.77 6.50 -9.88
C GLY A 25 6.13 6.26 -10.50
N ILE A 26 7.13 6.34 -9.65
CA ILE A 26 8.51 5.99 -9.93
C ILE A 26 8.92 4.91 -8.95
N ASN A 27 9.46 3.81 -9.48
CA ASN A 27 10.10 2.76 -8.71
C ASN A 27 11.61 2.86 -8.88
N THR A 28 12.35 2.75 -7.80
CA THR A 28 13.81 2.60 -7.83
C THR A 28 14.20 1.35 -7.09
N ASN A 29 15.16 0.62 -7.60
CA ASN A 29 15.70 -0.57 -6.95
C ASN A 29 17.23 -0.59 -7.08
N SER A 30 17.86 -1.10 -6.05
CA SER A 30 19.27 -1.47 -6.03
C SER A 30 19.36 -2.88 -5.50
N GLU A 31 20.10 -3.73 -6.19
CA GLU A 31 20.29 -5.14 -5.85
C GLU A 31 21.77 -5.49 -5.94
N ASP A 32 22.28 -6.15 -4.92
CA ASP A 32 23.65 -6.64 -4.84
C ASP A 32 23.65 -8.13 -4.50
N TYR A 33 24.43 -8.88 -5.27
CA TYR A 33 24.62 -10.31 -5.12
C TYR A 33 26.11 -10.56 -4.85
N ASN A 34 26.46 -10.89 -3.63
CA ASN A 34 27.85 -11.08 -3.24
C ASN A 34 28.02 -12.29 -2.32
N ASN A 35 28.97 -13.17 -2.65
CA ASN A 35 29.36 -14.33 -1.83
C ASN A 35 28.19 -15.21 -1.36
N GLY A 36 27.20 -15.45 -2.23
CA GLY A 36 26.02 -16.26 -1.90
C GLY A 36 24.99 -15.52 -1.04
N SER A 37 25.10 -14.22 -0.91
CA SER A 37 24.14 -13.36 -0.22
C SER A 37 23.50 -12.40 -1.22
N TYR A 38 22.26 -12.04 -0.92
CA TYR A 38 21.48 -11.01 -1.62
C TYR A 38 21.18 -9.87 -0.67
N PHE A 39 21.41 -8.65 -1.13
CA PHE A 39 20.92 -7.43 -0.52
C PHE A 39 20.14 -6.61 -1.55
N GLY A 40 18.97 -6.13 -1.17
CA GLY A 40 18.13 -5.33 -2.04
C GLY A 40 17.53 -4.13 -1.32
N TRP A 41 17.33 -3.04 -2.06
CA TRP A 41 16.60 -1.88 -1.59
C TRP A 41 15.67 -1.39 -2.69
N ARG A 42 14.38 -1.33 -2.39
CA ARG A 42 13.35 -0.87 -3.32
C ARG A 42 12.59 0.30 -2.72
N ASN A 43 12.34 1.32 -3.54
CA ASN A 43 11.50 2.45 -3.20
C ASN A 43 10.44 2.64 -4.26
N ARG A 44 9.27 3.07 -3.83
CA ARG A 44 8.16 3.47 -4.67
C ARG A 44 7.63 4.82 -4.20
N LEU A 45 7.49 5.76 -5.11
CA LEU A 45 6.77 7.01 -4.93
C LEU A 45 5.67 7.06 -5.97
N ALA A 46 4.42 7.24 -5.57
CA ALA A 46 3.31 7.36 -6.48
C ALA A 46 2.38 8.51 -6.06
N ALA A 47 1.75 9.13 -7.05
CA ALA A 47 0.74 10.16 -6.87
C ALA A 47 -0.34 10.00 -7.93
N GLY A 48 -1.58 10.38 -7.60
CA GLY A 48 -2.70 10.30 -8.50
C GLY A 48 -3.95 10.95 -7.96
N GLU A 49 -5.07 10.58 -8.54
CA GLU A 49 -6.38 11.04 -8.11
C GLU A 49 -7.32 9.85 -7.97
N VAL A 50 -8.09 9.85 -6.88
CA VAL A 50 -9.12 8.84 -6.62
C VAL A 50 -10.50 9.47 -6.48
N ASN A 51 -11.53 8.69 -6.79
CA ASN A 51 -12.93 9.04 -6.55
C ASN A 51 -13.41 8.27 -5.31
N TYR A 52 -14.13 8.96 -4.46
CA TYR A 52 -14.72 8.42 -3.25
C TYR A 52 -16.19 8.12 -3.46
N THR A 53 -16.65 7.00 -2.93
CA THR A 53 -18.06 6.60 -2.89
C THR A 53 -18.40 5.99 -1.54
N SER A 54 -19.49 6.46 -0.92
CA SER A 54 -20.02 5.90 0.33
C SER A 54 -21.54 5.93 0.34
N ALA A 55 -22.16 4.93 0.95
CA ALA A 55 -23.59 4.85 1.10
C ALA A 55 -24.15 5.97 2.00
N GLY A 56 -23.37 6.47 2.98
CA GLY A 56 -23.81 7.46 3.95
C GLY A 56 -23.53 8.91 3.58
N THR A 57 -22.40 9.17 2.91
CA THR A 57 -21.89 10.54 2.68
C THR A 57 -21.79 10.92 1.20
N GLY A 58 -22.23 10.05 0.28
CA GLY A 58 -22.27 10.33 -1.15
C GLY A 58 -20.92 10.15 -1.84
N THR A 59 -20.60 11.03 -2.81
CA THR A 59 -19.41 10.88 -3.67
C THR A 59 -18.56 12.13 -3.66
N MET A 60 -17.24 11.97 -3.87
CA MET A 60 -16.28 13.05 -4.16
C MET A 60 -15.40 12.60 -5.33
N THR A 61 -14.91 13.54 -6.12
CA THR A 61 -14.06 13.24 -7.28
C THR A 61 -12.73 13.96 -7.20
N ALA A 62 -11.75 13.43 -7.95
CA ALA A 62 -10.42 14.04 -8.10
C ALA A 62 -9.73 14.33 -6.76
N ILE A 63 -9.79 13.39 -5.82
CA ILE A 63 -9.09 13.50 -4.53
C ILE A 63 -7.62 13.17 -4.75
N PRO A 64 -6.68 14.08 -4.44
CA PRO A 64 -5.26 13.75 -4.53
C PRO A 64 -4.90 12.62 -3.58
N ASP A 65 -4.13 11.66 -4.09
CA ASP A 65 -3.70 10.49 -3.34
C ASP A 65 -2.20 10.27 -3.55
N TYR A 66 -1.47 10.01 -2.47
CA TYR A 66 -0.01 9.91 -2.47
C TYR A 66 0.42 8.65 -1.75
N GLN A 67 1.49 8.06 -2.25
CA GLN A 67 2.09 6.87 -1.68
C GLN A 67 3.60 6.96 -1.70
N LEU A 68 4.22 6.58 -0.57
CA LEU A 68 5.65 6.33 -0.45
C LEU A 68 5.84 4.95 0.17
N GLU A 69 6.72 4.15 -0.39
CA GLU A 69 7.11 2.86 0.15
C GLU A 69 8.62 2.66 0.02
N SER A 70 9.23 2.10 1.05
CA SER A 70 10.66 1.75 1.05
C SER A 70 10.84 0.39 1.73
N THR A 71 11.60 -0.50 1.10
CA THR A 71 11.84 -1.86 1.61
C THR A 71 13.28 -2.27 1.42
N LEU A 72 13.88 -2.74 2.51
CA LEU A 72 15.19 -3.40 2.52
C LEU A 72 15.00 -4.92 2.52
N TYR A 73 15.80 -5.61 1.72
CA TYR A 73 15.74 -7.06 1.55
C TYR A 73 17.10 -7.70 1.83
N PHE A 74 17.07 -8.87 2.43
CA PHE A 74 18.21 -9.75 2.64
C PHE A 74 17.82 -11.16 2.21
N GLY A 75 18.71 -11.88 1.54
CA GLY A 75 18.36 -13.19 1.04
C GLY A 75 19.55 -14.06 0.64
N MET A 76 19.21 -15.20 0.10
CA MET A 76 20.15 -16.20 -0.38
C MET A 76 19.83 -16.55 -1.83
N PRO A 77 20.71 -16.21 -2.79
CA PRO A 77 20.58 -16.66 -4.17
C PRO A 77 21.01 -18.12 -4.30
N MET A 78 20.30 -18.85 -5.13
CA MET A 78 20.60 -20.21 -5.57
C MET A 78 20.78 -20.17 -7.09
N GLU A 79 22.01 -20.39 -7.54
CA GLU A 79 22.35 -20.32 -8.95
C GLU A 79 22.01 -21.65 -9.65
N GLY A 80 21.28 -21.56 -10.78
CA GLY A 80 21.06 -22.63 -11.73
C GLY A 80 21.89 -22.42 -13.00
N THR A 81 21.81 -23.33 -13.98
CA THR A 81 22.59 -23.24 -15.20
C THR A 81 22.30 -21.99 -16.04
N ASN A 82 21.01 -21.57 -16.10
CA ASN A 82 20.57 -20.39 -16.84
C ASN A 82 19.50 -19.61 -16.03
N SER A 83 19.46 -19.79 -14.72
CA SER A 83 18.47 -19.18 -13.86
C SER A 83 19.05 -18.90 -12.49
N ARG A 84 18.46 -17.97 -11.78
CA ARG A 84 18.72 -17.68 -10.37
C ARG A 84 17.41 -17.63 -9.60
N THR A 85 17.38 -18.30 -8.47
CA THR A 85 16.26 -18.23 -7.52
C THR A 85 16.77 -17.60 -6.24
N THR A 86 16.14 -16.53 -5.77
CA THR A 86 16.53 -15.87 -4.52
C THR A 86 15.39 -15.98 -3.53
N LEU A 87 15.65 -16.62 -2.40
CA LEU A 87 14.76 -16.55 -1.23
C LEU A 87 15.17 -15.35 -0.39
N PHE A 88 14.21 -14.54 0.01
CA PHE A 88 14.50 -13.31 0.75
C PHE A 88 13.45 -13.01 1.83
N SER A 89 13.86 -12.20 2.77
CA SER A 89 13.02 -11.50 3.72
C SER A 89 13.53 -10.07 3.86
N GLY A 90 12.92 -9.26 4.73
CA GLY A 90 13.35 -7.87 4.87
C GLY A 90 12.53 -7.07 5.87
N LEU A 91 12.63 -5.75 5.73
CA LEU A 91 11.83 -4.79 6.50
C LEU A 91 11.36 -3.69 5.57
N GLY A 92 10.06 -3.41 5.60
CA GLY A 92 9.43 -2.39 4.77
C GLY A 92 8.62 -1.39 5.58
N GLY A 93 8.52 -0.18 5.03
CA GLY A 93 7.63 0.87 5.49
C GLY A 93 6.80 1.42 4.34
N ARG A 94 5.52 1.69 4.60
CA ARG A 94 4.57 2.26 3.65
C ARG A 94 3.87 3.44 4.28
N TYR A 95 3.74 4.52 3.52
CA TYR A 95 3.04 5.75 3.85
C TYR A 95 2.01 6.05 2.78
N LEU A 96 0.77 6.32 3.18
CA LEU A 96 -0.34 6.69 2.32
C LEU A 96 -0.95 8.00 2.82
N LEU A 97 -1.26 8.91 1.90
CA LEU A 97 -1.99 10.14 2.19
C LEU A 97 -3.11 10.34 1.18
N ASN A 98 -4.35 10.30 1.66
CA ASN A 98 -5.53 10.71 0.91
C ASN A 98 -5.91 12.13 1.30
N ALA A 99 -5.76 13.08 0.39
CA ALA A 99 -5.92 14.51 0.65
C ALA A 99 -7.33 14.98 0.27
N SER A 100 -8.34 14.50 1.02
CA SER A 100 -9.75 14.88 0.81
C SER A 100 -10.19 16.10 1.63
N GLY A 101 -9.29 16.68 2.42
CA GLY A 101 -9.54 17.90 3.16
C GLY A 101 -10.06 19.04 2.28
N LEU A 102 -11.00 19.84 2.79
CA LEU A 102 -11.65 20.96 2.10
C LEU A 102 -12.52 20.59 0.89
N LYS A 103 -12.68 19.30 0.55
CA LYS A 103 -13.63 18.83 -0.46
C LYS A 103 -15.00 18.62 0.15
N LEU A 104 -16.03 18.84 -0.66
CA LEU A 104 -17.40 18.54 -0.30
C LEU A 104 -17.91 17.35 -1.10
N SER A 105 -18.61 16.45 -0.44
CA SER A 105 -19.29 15.34 -1.11
C SER A 105 -20.57 15.82 -1.82
N SER A 106 -21.13 14.97 -2.67
CA SER A 106 -22.39 15.20 -3.38
C SER A 106 -23.59 15.45 -2.45
N THR A 107 -23.48 15.07 -1.18
CA THR A 107 -24.50 15.29 -0.15
C THR A 107 -24.12 16.41 0.83
N GLY A 108 -23.04 17.17 0.57
CA GLY A 108 -22.62 18.33 1.35
C GLY A 108 -21.76 18.00 2.59
N HIS A 109 -21.31 16.76 2.76
CA HIS A 109 -20.38 16.43 3.85
C HIS A 109 -18.97 16.88 3.50
N SER A 110 -18.28 17.46 4.49
CA SER A 110 -16.87 17.86 4.34
C SER A 110 -15.95 16.64 4.42
N GLY A 111 -14.99 16.59 3.50
CA GLY A 111 -13.88 15.63 3.56
C GLY A 111 -12.82 16.06 4.57
N TYR A 112 -11.93 15.14 4.90
CA TYR A 112 -10.75 15.35 5.73
C TYR A 112 -9.62 14.47 5.23
N ASP A 113 -8.38 14.89 5.45
CA ASP A 113 -7.22 14.11 5.07
C ASP A 113 -7.08 12.86 5.94
N ARG A 114 -6.60 11.78 5.32
CA ARG A 114 -6.33 10.51 5.99
C ARG A 114 -4.91 10.07 5.67
N GLU A 115 -4.17 9.78 6.72
CA GLU A 115 -2.78 9.36 6.64
C GLU A 115 -2.64 7.97 7.25
N SER A 116 -2.03 7.04 6.51
CA SER A 116 -1.74 5.69 7.01
C SER A 116 -0.24 5.42 6.92
N ARG A 117 0.31 4.80 7.96
CA ARG A 117 1.71 4.40 8.08
C ARG A 117 1.78 2.94 8.47
N TYR A 118 2.50 2.13 7.70
CA TYR A 118 2.63 0.70 7.95
C TYR A 118 4.08 0.28 8.02
N VAL A 119 4.37 -0.67 8.89
CA VAL A 119 5.65 -1.39 8.98
C VAL A 119 5.36 -2.88 8.79
N TYR A 120 6.17 -3.56 7.98
CA TYR A 120 5.94 -4.95 7.61
C TYR A 120 7.24 -5.71 7.34
N LEU A 121 7.16 -7.04 7.41
CA LEU A 121 8.21 -7.97 7.00
C LEU A 121 7.80 -8.63 5.68
N PRO A 122 8.47 -8.36 4.55
CA PRO A 122 8.31 -9.15 3.34
C PRO A 122 9.02 -10.51 3.49
N ILE A 123 8.39 -11.55 2.98
CA ILE A 123 8.98 -12.88 2.79
C ILE A 123 8.67 -13.29 1.36
N GLY A 124 9.67 -13.64 0.57
CA GLY A 124 9.40 -13.86 -0.84
C GLY A 124 10.45 -14.67 -1.58
N ILE A 125 10.14 -14.84 -2.84
CA ILE A 125 10.97 -15.52 -3.83
C ILE A 125 11.10 -14.66 -5.08
N ASN A 126 12.31 -14.56 -5.61
CA ASN A 126 12.60 -13.98 -6.91
C ASN A 126 13.17 -15.07 -7.83
N PHE A 127 12.62 -15.21 -9.00
CA PHE A 127 13.08 -16.16 -10.03
C PHE A 127 13.46 -15.39 -11.29
N GLU A 128 14.69 -15.56 -11.72
CA GLU A 128 15.26 -14.94 -12.92
C GLU A 128 15.68 -16.02 -13.90
N SER A 129 15.27 -15.88 -15.15
CA SER A 129 15.68 -16.79 -16.24
C SER A 129 15.68 -16.07 -17.57
N GLY A 130 16.84 -15.98 -18.22
CA GLY A 130 17.01 -15.25 -19.46
C GLY A 130 16.64 -13.78 -19.31
N ALA A 131 15.63 -13.34 -20.06
CA ALA A 131 15.13 -11.95 -20.01
C ALA A 131 13.97 -11.74 -19.01
N TRP A 132 13.57 -12.77 -18.27
CA TRP A 132 12.42 -12.70 -17.37
C TRP A 132 12.83 -12.71 -15.91
N GLU A 133 12.10 -11.91 -15.12
CA GLU A 133 12.11 -11.93 -13.65
C GLU A 133 10.68 -12.05 -13.15
N PHE A 134 10.45 -12.99 -12.23
CA PHE A 134 9.18 -13.17 -11.52
C PHE A 134 9.42 -13.08 -10.03
N ARG A 135 8.66 -12.24 -9.35
CA ARG A 135 8.80 -12.02 -7.93
C ARG A 135 7.46 -12.14 -7.22
N GLY A 136 7.43 -12.93 -6.15
CA GLY A 136 6.28 -13.06 -5.25
C GLY A 136 6.68 -12.76 -3.83
N GLU A 137 5.86 -11.97 -3.14
CA GLU A 137 6.10 -11.54 -1.75
C GLU A 137 4.81 -11.69 -0.93
N TYR A 138 4.93 -12.28 0.23
CA TYR A 138 3.98 -12.16 1.34
C TYR A 138 4.48 -11.06 2.28
N LEU A 139 3.60 -10.16 2.66
CA LEU A 139 3.91 -9.01 3.51
C LEU A 139 3.25 -9.24 4.87
N HIS A 140 4.04 -9.67 5.84
CA HIS A 140 3.58 -9.83 7.21
C HIS A 140 3.51 -8.46 7.88
N PHE A 141 2.31 -8.02 8.19
CA PHE A 141 2.07 -6.73 8.84
C PHE A 141 2.57 -6.78 10.29
N LEU A 142 3.34 -5.79 10.71
CA LEU A 142 3.87 -5.69 12.06
C LEU A 142 3.12 -4.66 12.90
N TYR A 143 2.87 -3.51 12.31
CA TYR A 143 2.23 -2.39 12.97
C TYR A 143 1.80 -1.35 11.95
N GLY A 144 0.71 -0.67 12.23
CA GLY A 144 0.25 0.48 11.48
C GLY A 144 -0.43 1.50 12.36
N GLN A 145 -0.52 2.69 11.80
CA GLN A 145 -1.24 3.80 12.41
C GLN A 145 -1.98 4.57 11.33
N GLN A 146 -3.25 4.87 11.59
CA GLN A 146 -4.02 5.75 10.73
C GLN A 146 -4.44 6.99 11.50
N THR A 147 -4.21 8.17 10.90
CA THR A 147 -4.65 9.47 11.42
C THR A 147 -5.70 10.05 10.49
N SER A 148 -6.85 10.36 11.05
CA SER A 148 -7.98 11.05 10.41
C SER A 148 -8.02 12.50 10.90
N TYR A 149 -7.71 13.46 10.01
CA TYR A 149 -7.61 14.89 10.33
C TYR A 149 -8.98 15.56 10.40
N ILE A 150 -9.87 15.06 11.27
CA ILE A 150 -11.25 15.54 11.39
C ILE A 150 -11.37 16.98 11.91
N SER A 151 -10.31 17.56 12.47
CA SER A 151 -10.24 18.99 12.78
C SER A 151 -10.40 19.88 11.56
N GLN A 152 -10.14 19.38 10.36
CA GLN A 152 -10.38 20.08 9.09
C GLN A 152 -11.88 20.26 8.79
N VAL A 153 -12.73 19.38 9.32
CA VAL A 153 -14.21 19.51 9.19
C VAL A 153 -14.76 20.56 10.14
N SER A 154 -14.26 20.59 11.37
CA SER A 154 -14.63 21.58 12.38
C SER A 154 -13.53 21.70 13.44
N SER A 155 -13.20 22.93 13.83
CA SER A 155 -12.25 23.21 14.91
C SER A 155 -12.68 22.66 16.28
N ASN A 156 -13.93 22.23 16.43
CA ASN A 156 -14.42 21.57 17.63
C ASN A 156 -14.02 20.09 17.72
N TYR A 157 -13.57 19.51 16.63
CA TYR A 157 -13.10 18.12 16.59
C TYR A 157 -11.58 18.05 16.76
N LYS A 158 -11.13 17.00 17.39
CA LYS A 158 -9.70 16.64 17.46
C LYS A 158 -9.42 15.54 16.46
N ASP A 159 -8.25 15.60 15.87
CA ASP A 159 -7.79 14.52 14.99
C ASP A 159 -7.74 13.19 15.73
N ILE A 160 -8.07 12.13 15.02
CA ILE A 160 -8.15 10.78 15.57
C ILE A 160 -6.99 9.99 15.00
N THR A 161 -6.27 9.31 15.88
CA THR A 161 -5.22 8.37 15.49
C THR A 161 -5.55 7.00 16.06
N ASN A 162 -5.59 6.01 15.18
CA ASN A 162 -5.88 4.62 15.49
C ASN A 162 -4.67 3.75 15.21
N ASP A 163 -4.33 2.89 16.17
CA ASP A 163 -3.30 1.87 15.99
C ASP A 163 -3.91 0.61 15.34
N GLN A 164 -3.21 0.07 14.35
CA GLN A 164 -3.56 -1.16 13.64
C GLN A 164 -2.48 -2.20 13.91
N GLU A 165 -2.88 -3.39 14.37
CA GLU A 165 -1.93 -4.43 14.84
C GLU A 165 -2.03 -5.72 14.02
N ASP A 166 -3.00 -5.85 13.13
CA ASP A 166 -3.20 -7.05 12.33
C ASP A 166 -3.48 -6.71 10.86
N GLY A 167 -2.96 -7.56 10.01
CA GLY A 167 -3.11 -7.42 8.57
C GLY A 167 -2.10 -8.26 7.81
N SER A 168 -2.20 -8.22 6.51
CA SER A 168 -1.24 -8.83 5.59
C SER A 168 -1.31 -8.18 4.22
N GLY A 169 -0.28 -8.46 3.42
CA GLY A 169 -0.27 -8.06 2.02
C GLY A 169 0.38 -9.11 1.14
N MET A 170 0.24 -8.93 -0.15
CA MET A 170 0.87 -9.75 -1.18
C MET A 170 1.29 -8.87 -2.34
N LYS A 171 2.49 -9.10 -2.86
CA LYS A 171 2.98 -8.47 -4.11
C LYS A 171 3.36 -9.52 -5.11
N LEU A 172 2.97 -9.32 -6.35
CA LEU A 172 3.40 -10.10 -7.50
C LEU A 172 3.96 -9.15 -8.54
N THR A 173 5.11 -9.48 -9.10
CA THR A 173 5.76 -8.68 -10.14
C THR A 173 6.28 -9.62 -11.22
N ALA A 174 6.08 -9.25 -12.47
CA ALA A 174 6.73 -9.88 -13.61
C ALA A 174 7.43 -8.80 -14.44
N LYS A 175 8.72 -9.02 -14.76
CA LYS A 175 9.52 -8.12 -15.57
C LYS A 175 10.05 -8.86 -16.78
N TYR A 176 10.14 -8.15 -17.88
CA TYR A 176 10.80 -8.57 -19.10
C TYR A 176 11.83 -7.52 -19.52
N TYR A 177 13.07 -7.91 -19.64
CA TYR A 177 14.18 -7.07 -20.09
C TYR A 177 14.39 -7.24 -21.59
N SER A 178 14.04 -6.23 -22.38
CA SER A 178 14.25 -6.25 -23.84
C SER A 178 15.71 -6.05 -24.22
N ASP A 179 16.45 -5.30 -23.39
CA ASP A 179 17.90 -5.14 -23.45
C ASP A 179 18.45 -4.74 -22.05
N LYS A 180 19.74 -4.40 -21.96
CA LYS A 180 20.40 -4.07 -20.68
C LYS A 180 19.84 -2.82 -19.98
N ASN A 181 19.12 -1.96 -20.70
CA ASN A 181 18.68 -0.65 -20.20
C ASN A 181 17.17 -0.48 -20.24
N PHE A 182 16.46 -1.41 -20.88
CA PHE A 182 15.02 -1.29 -21.12
C PHE A 182 14.27 -2.57 -20.77
N GLY A 183 13.17 -2.44 -20.09
CA GLY A 183 12.28 -3.55 -19.73
C GLY A 183 10.86 -3.08 -19.47
N TYR A 184 9.98 -4.03 -19.33
CA TYR A 184 8.57 -3.82 -18.97
C TYR A 184 8.30 -4.53 -17.67
N GLU A 185 7.56 -3.88 -16.77
CA GLU A 185 7.13 -4.44 -15.51
C GLU A 185 5.60 -4.39 -15.44
N ILE A 186 5.00 -5.48 -15.02
CA ILE A 186 3.62 -5.51 -14.54
C ILE A 186 3.63 -5.95 -13.08
N TYR A 187 2.76 -5.36 -12.28
CA TYR A 187 2.67 -5.71 -10.87
C TYR A 187 1.23 -5.72 -10.37
N MET A 188 1.02 -6.48 -9.31
CA MET A 188 -0.17 -6.46 -8.46
C MET A 188 0.28 -6.36 -7.01
N ASP A 189 -0.32 -5.46 -6.27
CA ASP A 189 -0.10 -5.24 -4.84
C ASP A 189 -1.47 -5.29 -4.14
N TYR A 190 -1.58 -6.10 -3.11
CA TYR A 190 -2.81 -6.27 -2.33
C TYR A 190 -2.51 -6.19 -0.85
N TRP A 191 -3.34 -5.45 -0.12
CA TRP A 191 -3.28 -5.32 1.33
C TRP A 191 -4.67 -5.55 1.92
N ASP A 192 -4.69 -6.21 3.07
CA ASP A 192 -5.85 -6.42 3.92
C ASP A 192 -5.45 -6.10 5.35
N ILE A 193 -5.95 -4.99 5.87
CA ILE A 193 -5.65 -4.49 7.21
C ILE A 193 -6.91 -4.62 8.05
N ALA A 194 -6.79 -5.30 9.17
CA ALA A 194 -7.89 -5.52 10.11
C ALA A 194 -8.37 -4.22 10.76
N ASP A 195 -9.52 -4.27 11.42
CA ASP A 195 -10.02 -3.16 12.24
C ASP A 195 -8.96 -2.72 13.24
N SER A 196 -8.86 -1.41 13.44
CA SER A 196 -7.99 -0.86 14.47
C SER A 196 -8.51 -1.17 15.88
N LYS A 197 -7.68 -0.94 16.89
CA LYS A 197 -8.16 -0.69 18.24
C LYS A 197 -8.97 0.61 18.30
N LEU A 198 -9.79 0.74 19.35
CA LEU A 198 -10.40 2.03 19.66
C LEU A 198 -9.31 3.08 19.92
N ASP A 199 -9.57 4.31 19.51
CA ASP A 199 -8.70 5.44 19.80
C ASP A 199 -8.55 5.65 21.33
N VAL A 200 -7.68 6.57 21.73
CA VAL A 200 -7.42 6.88 23.15
C VAL A 200 -8.65 7.39 23.91
N THR A 201 -9.69 7.85 23.21
CA THR A 201 -10.97 8.25 23.82
C THR A 201 -11.93 7.09 23.98
N GLY A 202 -11.65 5.92 23.38
CA GLY A 202 -12.50 4.74 23.39
C GLY A 202 -13.75 4.85 22.51
N ASN A 203 -13.81 5.81 21.59
CA ASN A 203 -15.03 6.10 20.81
C ASN A 203 -14.90 5.77 19.32
N PHE A 204 -13.69 5.76 18.78
CA PHE A 204 -13.47 5.64 17.33
C PHE A 204 -12.58 4.46 17.01
N MET A 205 -12.97 3.70 16.02
CA MET A 205 -12.24 2.56 15.46
C MET A 205 -12.15 2.73 13.96
N GLU A 206 -10.98 2.55 13.41
CA GLU A 206 -10.80 2.50 11.96
C GLU A 206 -11.30 1.15 11.45
N PRO A 207 -12.21 1.12 10.47
CA PRO A 207 -12.71 -0.12 9.91
C PRO A 207 -11.64 -0.92 9.17
N ARG A 208 -11.86 -2.24 9.05
CA ARG A 208 -11.07 -3.11 8.15
C ARG A 208 -11.07 -2.51 6.76
N ASN A 209 -9.89 -2.50 6.16
CA ASN A 209 -9.72 -1.97 4.82
C ASN A 209 -8.88 -2.89 3.94
N THR A 210 -9.16 -2.83 2.65
CA THR A 210 -8.36 -3.49 1.62
C THR A 210 -7.85 -2.46 0.62
N THR A 211 -6.63 -2.65 0.14
CA THR A 211 -6.06 -1.87 -0.96
C THR A 211 -5.59 -2.80 -2.05
N SER A 212 -5.96 -2.53 -3.29
CA SER A 212 -5.48 -3.24 -4.47
C SER A 212 -4.87 -2.24 -5.46
N GLU A 213 -3.67 -2.53 -5.93
CA GLU A 213 -2.95 -1.68 -6.90
C GLU A 213 -2.42 -2.55 -8.03
N THR A 214 -2.49 -2.03 -9.26
CA THR A 214 -1.95 -2.69 -10.46
C THR A 214 -1.25 -1.69 -11.36
N GLY A 215 -0.26 -2.14 -12.08
CA GLY A 215 0.45 -1.33 -13.07
C GLY A 215 1.31 -2.15 -14.03
#